data_125f67f244454eb00eda5b2456bddd4b
#
_entry.id   125f67f244454eb00eda5b2456bddd4b
#
_cell.length_a   1.000
_cell.length_b   1.000
_cell.length_c   1.000
_cell.angle_alpha   90.00
_cell.angle_beta   90.00
_cell.angle_gamma   90.00
#
_symmetry.space_group_name_H-M   'P 1'
#
loop_
_entity.id
_entity.type
_entity.pdbx_description
1 polymer ?
#
loop_
_entity_poly.entity_id
_entity_poly.type
_entity_poly.pdbx_seq_one_letter_code
_entity_poly.pdbx_strand_id
1 'polypeptide(L)'
;MTLYNLAESLILEVAGRNTIMDCMNGKRIAEVYYDDGEDPGGQGKRWIQSYCYGKSKAGNDVVRVYQLGGDTKTIQPGWKLFRVDRMNGLRKLGGQFYEPKPLFNPNGDKDMIQIYNILNFD
;
A
#
# COMPACT_ATOMS: atom_id res chain seq x y z
N MET A 1 30.96 -2.94 4.62
CA MET A 1 29.71 -3.49 5.17
C MET A 1 28.70 -3.82 4.11
N THR A 2 29.13 -4.54 3.15
CA THR A 2 28.35 -4.77 1.94
C THR A 2 27.12 -5.66 2.15
N LEU A 3 27.23 -6.69 2.98
CA LEU A 3 26.09 -7.58 3.23
C LEU A 3 24.94 -6.86 3.90
N TYR A 4 25.24 -5.98 4.83
CA TYR A 4 24.23 -5.19 5.50
C TYR A 4 23.54 -4.24 4.51
N ASN A 5 24.30 -3.55 3.70
CA ASN A 5 23.75 -2.63 2.71
C ASN A 5 22.90 -3.37 1.67
N LEU A 6 23.32 -4.56 1.29
CA LEU A 6 22.54 -5.38 0.36
C LEU A 6 21.21 -5.80 0.98
N ALA A 7 21.21 -6.18 2.25
CA ALA A 7 19.98 -6.56 2.94
C ALA A 7 19.01 -5.37 3.05
N GLU A 8 19.51 -4.18 3.34
CA GLU A 8 18.68 -2.97 3.35
C GLU A 8 18.10 -2.68 1.99
N SER A 9 18.88 -2.81 0.94
CA SER A 9 18.39 -2.60 -0.42
C SER A 9 17.26 -3.55 -0.76
N LEU A 10 17.37 -4.82 -0.37
CA LEU A 10 16.32 -5.80 -0.61
C LEU A 10 15.04 -5.48 0.17
N ILE A 11 15.18 -5.02 1.41
CA ILE A 11 14.04 -4.62 2.24
C ILE A 11 13.31 -3.44 1.62
N LEU A 12 14.05 -2.52 1.00
CA LEU A 12 13.50 -1.30 0.44
C LEU A 12 13.22 -1.39 -1.07
N GLU A 13 13.15 -2.60 -1.62
CA GLU A 13 12.73 -2.75 -3.01
C GLU A 13 11.29 -2.27 -3.20
N VAL A 14 11.03 -1.70 -4.37
CA VAL A 14 9.68 -1.32 -4.79
C VAL A 14 8.78 -2.55 -4.75
N ALA A 15 7.57 -2.36 -4.26
CA ALA A 15 6.60 -3.44 -4.11
C ALA A 15 6.29 -4.07 -5.48
N GLY A 16 6.44 -5.37 -5.55
CA GLY A 16 6.08 -6.13 -6.74
C GLY A 16 4.60 -6.50 -6.76
N ARG A 17 4.10 -6.79 -7.96
CA ARG A 17 2.72 -7.18 -8.16
C ARG A 17 2.31 -8.37 -7.27
N ASN A 18 3.15 -9.40 -7.22
CA ASN A 18 2.83 -10.61 -6.46
C ASN A 18 2.72 -10.33 -4.97
N THR A 19 3.56 -9.46 -4.43
CA THR A 19 3.51 -9.09 -3.03
C THR A 19 2.24 -8.30 -2.72
N ILE A 20 1.86 -7.36 -3.58
CA ILE A 20 0.63 -6.60 -3.43
C ILE A 20 -0.58 -7.53 -3.47
N MET A 21 -0.64 -8.41 -4.46
CA MET A 21 -1.74 -9.36 -4.61
C MET A 21 -1.84 -10.31 -3.41
N ASP A 22 -0.71 -10.75 -2.89
CA ASP A 22 -0.67 -11.64 -1.73
C ASP A 22 -1.22 -10.96 -0.49
N CYS A 23 -0.83 -9.71 -0.24
CA CYS A 23 -1.38 -8.93 0.86
C CYS A 23 -2.89 -8.75 0.72
N MET A 24 -3.36 -8.45 -0.48
CA MET A 24 -4.79 -8.24 -0.73
C MET A 24 -5.58 -9.53 -0.57
N ASN A 25 -5.15 -10.59 -1.22
CA ASN A 25 -5.91 -11.86 -1.24
C ASN A 25 -6.01 -12.48 0.16
N GLY A 26 -5.03 -12.27 0.99
CA GLY A 26 -5.07 -12.71 2.38
C GLY A 26 -5.75 -11.73 3.31
N LYS A 27 -6.16 -10.57 2.82
CA LYS A 27 -6.68 -9.46 3.64
C LYS A 27 -5.77 -9.19 4.85
N ARG A 28 -4.47 -9.06 4.56
CA ARG A 28 -3.46 -8.91 5.59
C ARG A 28 -3.13 -7.45 5.79
N ILE A 29 -2.99 -7.07 7.07
CA ILE A 29 -2.37 -5.79 7.40
C ILE A 29 -0.92 -5.88 6.98
N ALA A 30 -0.42 -4.83 6.35
CA ALA A 30 0.92 -4.79 5.82
C ALA A 30 1.66 -3.54 6.30
N GLU A 31 2.98 -3.64 6.28
CA GLU A 31 3.87 -2.51 6.53
C GLU A 31 4.55 -2.16 5.22
N VAL A 32 4.68 -0.87 4.95
CA VAL A 32 5.35 -0.36 3.76
C VAL A 32 6.09 0.91 4.12
N TYR A 33 7.27 1.11 3.52
CA TYR A 33 7.94 2.41 3.53
C TYR A 33 7.48 3.19 2.32
N TYR A 34 6.75 4.27 2.54
CA TYR A 34 6.23 5.09 1.47
C TYR A 34 7.09 6.34 1.31
N ASP A 35 7.53 6.60 0.10
CA ASP A 35 8.36 7.76 -0.23
C ASP A 35 7.54 8.78 -1.01
N ASP A 36 6.88 9.67 -0.29
CA ASP A 36 6.20 10.80 -0.90
C ASP A 36 7.15 12.00 -0.89
N GLY A 37 7.98 12.09 -1.91
CA GLY A 37 9.05 13.07 -1.99
C GLY A 37 8.59 14.52 -2.08
N GLU A 38 7.31 14.76 -2.35
CA GLU A 38 6.76 16.12 -2.49
C GLU A 38 6.23 16.66 -1.17
N ASP A 39 6.00 15.81 -0.18
CA ASP A 39 5.44 16.19 1.10
C ASP A 39 6.53 16.11 2.17
N PRO A 40 7.02 17.25 2.70
CA PRO A 40 8.00 17.22 3.79
C PRO A 40 7.45 16.40 4.97
N GLY A 41 8.20 15.39 5.36
CA GLY A 41 7.77 14.45 6.39
C GLY A 41 6.84 13.36 5.88
N GLY A 42 6.65 13.28 4.56
CA GLY A 42 5.82 12.25 3.95
C GLY A 42 6.51 10.90 3.79
N GLN A 43 7.83 10.83 3.97
CA GLN A 43 8.55 9.56 3.93
C GLN A 43 8.42 8.85 5.27
N GLY A 44 8.26 7.54 5.24
CA GLY A 44 8.26 6.74 6.46
C GLY A 44 7.44 5.47 6.34
N LYS A 45 7.47 4.72 7.41
CA LYS A 45 6.68 3.50 7.51
C LYS A 45 5.21 3.81 7.65
N ARG A 46 4.40 3.00 7.01
CA ARG A 46 2.94 3.07 7.08
C ARG A 46 2.40 1.66 7.28
N TRP A 47 1.36 1.57 8.11
CA TRP A 47 0.60 0.33 8.30
C TRP A 47 -0.69 0.49 7.53
N ILE A 48 -0.95 -0.46 6.63
CA ILE A 48 -2.02 -0.32 5.65
C ILE A 48 -2.85 -1.59 5.51
N GLN A 49 -4.09 -1.37 5.08
CA GLN A 49 -4.96 -2.39 4.51
C GLN A 49 -5.13 -2.02 3.03
N SER A 50 -4.83 -2.96 2.14
CA SER A 50 -4.90 -2.72 0.69
C SER A 50 -6.22 -3.22 0.14
N TYR A 51 -6.95 -2.38 -0.59
CA TYR A 51 -8.33 -2.65 -1.00
C TYR A 51 -8.51 -2.79 -2.51
N CYS A 52 -7.80 -1.98 -3.29
CA CYS A 52 -7.95 -1.98 -4.73
C CYS A 52 -6.60 -1.67 -5.38
N TYR A 53 -6.25 -2.44 -6.37
CA TYR A 53 -4.98 -2.31 -7.10
C TYR A 53 -5.29 -2.16 -8.57
N GLY A 54 -4.73 -1.15 -9.21
CA GLY A 54 -5.03 -0.89 -10.60
C GLY A 54 -4.16 0.19 -11.21
N LYS A 55 -4.59 0.70 -12.35
CA LYS A 55 -3.91 1.75 -13.09
C LYS A 55 -4.70 3.05 -12.98
N SER A 56 -4.00 4.12 -12.64
CA SER A 56 -4.61 5.46 -12.56
C SER A 56 -4.77 6.07 -13.95
N LYS A 57 -5.52 7.18 -14.01
CA LYS A 57 -5.70 7.94 -15.25
C LYS A 57 -4.38 8.46 -15.83
N ALA A 58 -3.40 8.73 -14.97
CA ALA A 58 -2.07 9.15 -15.39
C ALA A 58 -1.19 7.99 -15.88
N GLY A 59 -1.68 6.76 -15.81
CA GLY A 59 -0.95 5.58 -16.29
C GLY A 59 -0.03 4.94 -15.26
N ASN A 60 -0.11 5.34 -14.00
CA ASN A 60 0.69 4.76 -12.94
C ASN A 60 -0.04 3.59 -12.29
N ASP A 61 0.70 2.57 -11.86
CA ASP A 61 0.14 1.56 -10.99
C ASP A 61 -0.05 2.14 -9.60
N VAL A 62 -1.25 1.96 -9.04
CA VAL A 62 -1.66 2.55 -7.76
C VAL A 62 -2.40 1.52 -6.92
N VAL A 63 -2.38 1.74 -5.61
CA VAL A 63 -3.14 0.93 -4.67
C VAL A 63 -3.96 1.86 -3.78
N ARG A 64 -5.27 1.60 -3.70
CA ARG A 64 -6.12 2.25 -2.72
C ARG A 64 -5.96 1.53 -1.40
N VAL A 65 -5.48 2.24 -0.40
CA VAL A 65 -5.22 1.68 0.92
C VAL A 65 -5.98 2.47 1.98
N TYR A 66 -6.31 1.82 3.08
CA TYR A 66 -6.65 2.51 4.31
C TYR A 66 -5.41 2.50 5.20
N GLN A 67 -4.89 3.67 5.49
CA GLN A 67 -3.73 3.81 6.36
C GLN A 67 -4.17 3.77 7.80
N LEU A 68 -3.66 2.81 8.56
CA LEU A 68 -3.99 2.66 9.97
C LEU A 68 -3.14 3.57 10.85
N GLY A 69 -1.92 3.86 10.41
CA GLY A 69 -0.97 4.67 11.14
C GLY A 69 0.38 4.67 10.47
N GLY A 70 1.38 5.15 11.17
CA GLY A 70 2.74 5.20 10.69
C GLY A 70 3.64 5.96 11.64
N ASP A 71 4.91 6.11 11.27
CA ASP A 71 5.92 6.73 12.10
C ASP A 71 6.30 8.16 11.66
N THR A 72 5.55 8.77 10.76
CA THR A 72 5.78 10.16 10.39
C THR A 72 4.78 11.09 11.07
N LYS A 73 5.19 12.34 11.28
CA LYS A 73 4.41 13.31 12.04
C LYS A 73 3.10 13.71 11.38
N THR A 74 3.03 13.63 10.06
CA THR A 74 1.89 14.11 9.29
C THR A 74 0.90 13.01 8.95
N ILE A 75 1.16 11.79 9.40
CA ILE A 75 0.34 10.66 9.02
C ILE A 75 -0.94 10.64 9.84
N GLN A 76 -2.06 10.72 9.11
CA GLN A 76 -3.39 10.58 9.67
C GLN A 76 -3.99 9.26 9.18
N PRO A 77 -4.73 8.53 10.02
CA PRO A 77 -5.50 7.39 9.54
C PRO A 77 -6.48 7.82 8.46
N GLY A 78 -6.72 6.95 7.51
CA GLY A 78 -7.71 7.21 6.48
C GLY A 78 -7.33 6.65 5.12
N TRP A 79 -8.21 6.93 4.16
CA TRP A 79 -8.04 6.48 2.78
C TRP A 79 -6.93 7.25 2.09
N LYS A 80 -6.06 6.51 1.40
CA LYS A 80 -4.96 7.06 0.61
C LYS A 80 -4.88 6.33 -0.73
N LEU A 81 -4.34 7.01 -1.73
CA LEU A 81 -3.99 6.38 -3.00
C LEU A 81 -2.47 6.38 -3.11
N PHE A 82 -1.86 5.20 -3.04
CA PHE A 82 -0.42 5.06 -3.08
C PHE A 82 0.04 4.69 -4.49
N ARG A 83 1.07 5.35 -4.96
CA ARG A 83 1.76 4.92 -6.17
C ARG A 83 2.67 3.74 -5.83
N VAL A 84 2.59 2.69 -6.63
CA VAL A 84 3.39 1.48 -6.40
C VAL A 84 4.88 1.79 -6.47
N ASP A 85 5.31 2.68 -7.37
CA ASP A 85 6.71 3.04 -7.51
C ASP A 85 7.28 3.82 -6.31
N ARG A 86 6.42 4.21 -5.38
CA ARG A 86 6.81 4.85 -4.11
C ARG A 86 6.65 3.94 -2.90
N MET A 87 6.17 2.71 -3.10
CA MET A 87 5.96 1.72 -2.05
C MET A 87 7.18 0.81 -1.98
N ASN A 88 7.90 0.84 -0.88
CA ASN A 88 9.14 0.10 -0.73
C ASN A 88 9.06 -0.83 0.47
N GLY A 89 9.64 -2.02 0.35
CA GLY A 89 9.72 -2.95 1.46
C GLY A 89 8.37 -3.44 1.96
N LEU A 90 7.39 -3.58 1.08
CA LEU A 90 6.06 -4.05 1.46
C LEU A 90 6.14 -5.48 2.02
N ARG A 91 5.59 -5.67 3.21
CA ARG A 91 5.56 -6.99 3.85
C ARG A 91 4.28 -7.18 4.67
N LYS A 92 3.79 -8.40 4.70
CA LYS A 92 2.66 -8.76 5.53
C LYS A 92 3.04 -8.74 7.00
N LEU A 93 2.15 -8.23 7.83
CA LEU A 93 2.22 -8.37 9.28
C LEU A 93 1.31 -9.52 9.74
N GLY A 94 1.28 -9.76 11.04
CA GLY A 94 0.48 -10.86 11.60
C GLY A 94 -1.02 -10.64 11.55
N GLY A 95 -1.47 -9.39 11.44
CA GLY A 95 -2.89 -9.06 11.50
C GLY A 95 -3.63 -9.31 10.19
N GLN A 96 -4.90 -9.63 10.33
CA GLN A 96 -5.82 -9.84 9.22
C GLN A 96 -7.08 -9.02 9.49
N PHE A 97 -7.73 -8.51 8.44
CA PHE A 97 -8.97 -7.77 8.60
C PHE A 97 -10.11 -8.50 7.88
N TYR A 98 -11.31 -8.41 8.46
CA TYR A 98 -12.47 -9.19 8.02
C TYR A 98 -13.60 -8.33 7.50
N GLU A 99 -13.56 -7.04 7.81
CA GLU A 99 -14.57 -6.08 7.41
C GLU A 99 -13.91 -4.89 6.74
N PRO A 100 -14.57 -4.29 5.72
CA PRO A 100 -14.02 -3.10 5.09
C PRO A 100 -14.14 -1.89 6.00
N LYS A 101 -13.22 -0.96 5.86
CA LYS A 101 -13.37 0.36 6.47
C LYS A 101 -14.51 1.12 5.80
N PRO A 102 -15.14 2.07 6.52
CA PRO A 102 -16.23 2.85 5.96
C PRO A 102 -15.87 3.50 4.63
N LEU A 103 -16.83 3.63 3.76
CA LEU A 103 -16.72 4.26 2.43
C LEU A 103 -15.95 3.45 1.40
N PHE A 104 -15.59 2.20 1.71
CA PHE A 104 -15.02 1.34 0.68
C PHE A 104 -16.03 1.09 -0.44
N ASN A 105 -15.60 1.27 -1.69
CA ASN A 105 -16.42 0.99 -2.86
C ASN A 105 -16.04 -0.38 -3.44
N PRO A 106 -16.87 -1.42 -3.26
CA PRO A 106 -16.55 -2.75 -3.76
C PRO A 106 -16.68 -2.88 -5.27
N ASN A 107 -17.21 -1.86 -5.94
CA ASN A 107 -17.48 -1.91 -7.40
C ASN A 107 -16.40 -1.22 -8.21
N GLY A 108 -15.41 -0.63 -7.60
CA GLY A 108 -14.33 0.02 -8.33
C GLY A 108 -13.65 1.13 -7.54
N ASP A 109 -12.91 1.97 -8.25
CA ASP A 109 -12.21 3.11 -7.68
C ASP A 109 -12.25 4.25 -8.69
N LYS A 110 -12.72 5.41 -8.25
CA LYS A 110 -12.91 6.59 -9.11
C LYS A 110 -11.62 7.11 -9.74
N ASP A 111 -10.47 6.79 -9.14
CA ASP A 111 -9.16 7.26 -9.59
C ASP A 111 -8.43 6.25 -10.47
N MET A 112 -9.08 5.12 -10.78
CA MET A 112 -8.49 4.07 -11.60
C MET A 112 -9.25 3.90 -12.92
N ILE A 113 -8.50 3.77 -14.01
CA ILE A 113 -9.06 3.44 -15.32
C ILE A 113 -9.07 1.95 -15.60
N GLN A 114 -8.31 1.19 -14.82
CA GLN A 114 -8.25 -0.26 -14.91
C GLN A 114 -8.06 -0.85 -13.51
N ILE A 115 -8.81 -1.88 -13.20
CA ILE A 115 -8.71 -2.59 -11.93
C ILE A 115 -8.01 -3.92 -12.18
N TYR A 116 -6.90 -4.17 -11.48
CA TYR A 116 -6.22 -5.46 -11.52
C TYR A 116 -6.78 -6.41 -10.46
N ASN A 117 -7.11 -5.88 -9.30
CA ASN A 117 -7.68 -6.65 -8.20
C ASN A 117 -8.41 -5.72 -7.24
N ILE A 118 -9.54 -6.19 -6.72
CA ILE A 118 -10.32 -5.47 -5.72
C ILE A 118 -10.84 -6.47 -4.70
N LEU A 119 -10.87 -6.06 -3.42
CA LEU A 119 -11.29 -6.94 -2.35
C LEU A 119 -12.78 -7.24 -2.40
N ASN A 120 -13.13 -8.42 -1.94
CA ASN A 120 -14.50 -8.88 -1.77
C ASN A 120 -14.64 -9.41 -0.33
N PHE A 121 -15.65 -8.92 0.37
CA PHE A 121 -15.91 -9.28 1.77
C PHE A 121 -17.16 -10.12 1.97
N ASP A 122 -17.72 -10.67 0.93
CA ASP A 122 -18.92 -11.52 1.00
C ASP A 122 -18.66 -12.91 1.59
#